data_eed7a2a5bbbace48ad5f43ea85f4eabd
#
_entry.id   eed7a2a5bbbace48ad5f43ea85f4eabd
#
_cell.length_a   1.000
_cell.length_b   1.000
_cell.length_c   1.000
_cell.angle_alpha   90.00
_cell.angle_beta   90.00
_cell.angle_gamma   90.00
#
_symmetry.space_group_name_H-M   'P 1'
#
loop_
_entity.id
_entity.type
_entity.pdbx_description
1 polymer ?
#
loop_
_entity_poly.entity_id
_entity_poly.type
_entity_poly.pdbx_seq_one_letter_code
_entity_poly.pdbx_strand_id
1 'polypeptide(L)'
;MSDNIKLSIEDMNLFYGNFHALHDINMHIPEKEITAFIGPSGCGKSTLLKSLNRMNDLVEGCKITGKVELDGEDIYGEMDVNVLRKRVGMVFQKPNPFPMSIYDNVAYGPRTHGIRSKAKLDEIVEKSLRDAAIWDEVKDRLKKSALGMSGGQQQRLCIARALAVEPEVLL
;
A
#
# COMPACT_ATOMS: atom_id res chain seq x y z
N MET A 1 -1.53 23.82 16.83
CA MET A 1 -1.47 23.53 15.39
C MET A 1 -2.57 22.51 15.16
N SER A 2 -3.53 22.77 14.30
CA SER A 2 -4.56 21.74 13.98
C SER A 2 -3.83 20.67 13.20
N ASP A 3 -3.61 19.50 13.84
CA ASP A 3 -3.04 18.35 13.17
C ASP A 3 -4.01 17.99 12.03
N ASN A 4 -3.54 18.10 10.81
CA ASN A 4 -4.35 17.77 9.64
C ASN A 4 -4.49 16.24 9.61
N ILE A 5 -5.71 15.73 9.83
CA ILE A 5 -5.98 14.30 9.91
C ILE A 5 -6.03 13.76 8.49
N LYS A 6 -5.19 12.78 8.19
CA LYS A 6 -5.13 12.09 6.91
C LYS A 6 -6.14 10.95 6.83
N LEU A 7 -6.19 10.12 7.87
CA LEU A 7 -7.15 9.03 8.00
C LEU A 7 -7.90 9.16 9.31
N SER A 8 -9.23 9.12 9.26
CA SER A 8 -10.13 9.05 10.42
C SER A 8 -10.86 7.72 10.42
N ILE A 9 -10.88 7.07 11.57
CA ILE A 9 -11.60 5.82 11.79
C ILE A 9 -12.52 6.04 12.98
N GLU A 10 -13.83 5.81 12.78
CA GLU A 10 -14.85 6.01 13.81
C GLU A 10 -15.73 4.77 13.92
N ASP A 11 -15.81 4.21 15.13
CA ASP A 11 -16.62 3.06 15.51
C ASP A 11 -16.55 1.88 14.53
N MET A 12 -15.33 1.68 13.96
CA MET A 12 -15.11 0.65 12.97
C MET A 12 -15.15 -0.74 13.60
N ASN A 13 -15.99 -1.59 13.06
CA ASN A 13 -16.07 -3.02 13.38
C ASN A 13 -15.83 -3.84 12.10
N LEU A 14 -15.14 -4.96 12.24
CA LEU A 14 -14.92 -5.89 11.12
C LEU A 14 -15.28 -7.31 11.53
N PHE A 15 -16.01 -7.97 10.64
CA PHE A 15 -16.46 -9.35 10.80
C PHE A 15 -15.98 -10.22 9.63
N TYR A 16 -15.58 -11.45 9.92
CA TYR A 16 -15.43 -12.53 8.95
C TYR A 16 -16.51 -13.56 9.20
N GLY A 17 -17.59 -13.52 8.42
CA GLY A 17 -18.79 -14.29 8.72
C GLY A 17 -19.33 -13.92 10.11
N ASN A 18 -19.35 -14.88 11.02
CA ASN A 18 -19.81 -14.68 12.42
C ASN A 18 -18.68 -14.29 13.39
N PHE A 19 -17.43 -14.25 12.93
CA PHE A 19 -16.29 -13.89 13.78
C PHE A 19 -16.07 -12.37 13.77
N HIS A 20 -16.22 -11.74 14.94
CA HIS A 20 -15.94 -10.32 15.14
C HIS A 20 -14.45 -10.12 15.35
N ALA A 21 -13.75 -9.64 14.34
CA ALA A 21 -12.28 -9.57 14.30
C ALA A 21 -11.72 -8.23 14.77
N LEU A 22 -12.40 -7.12 14.50
CA LEU A 22 -12.04 -5.78 15.01
C LEU A 22 -13.26 -5.18 15.71
N HIS A 23 -13.03 -4.64 16.91
CA HIS A 23 -14.07 -4.14 17.80
C HIS A 23 -13.89 -2.64 18.02
N ASP A 24 -14.89 -1.84 17.65
CA ASP A 24 -15.04 -0.42 17.99
C ASP A 24 -13.73 0.38 17.83
N ILE A 25 -13.08 0.23 16.68
CA ILE A 25 -11.81 0.92 16.39
C ILE A 25 -12.09 2.40 16.16
N ASN A 26 -11.45 3.24 16.97
CA ASN A 26 -11.46 4.69 16.85
C ASN A 26 -10.02 5.18 16.79
N MET A 27 -9.66 5.92 15.72
CA MET A 27 -8.30 6.38 15.51
C MET A 27 -8.23 7.54 14.53
N HIS A 28 -7.34 8.50 14.82
CA HIS A 28 -6.98 9.56 13.88
C HIS A 28 -5.50 9.43 13.54
N ILE A 29 -5.18 9.40 12.26
CA ILE A 29 -3.80 9.32 11.75
C ILE A 29 -3.49 10.65 11.08
N PRO A 30 -2.53 11.43 11.61
CA PRO A 30 -2.15 12.71 11.03
C PRO A 30 -1.40 12.54 9.71
N GLU A 31 -1.41 13.58 8.88
CA GLU A 31 -0.62 13.59 7.65
C GLU A 31 0.86 13.81 7.92
N LYS A 32 1.72 13.31 7.02
CA LYS A 32 3.18 13.51 7.05
C LYS A 32 3.86 12.95 8.30
N GLU A 33 3.25 11.97 8.94
CA GLU A 33 3.79 11.29 10.10
C GLU A 33 3.90 9.78 9.90
N ILE A 34 4.76 9.16 10.70
CA ILE A 34 4.89 7.70 10.76
C ILE A 34 4.09 7.21 11.96
N THR A 35 3.04 6.43 11.70
CA THR A 35 2.24 5.78 12.73
C THR A 35 2.56 4.29 12.77
N ALA A 36 2.95 3.77 13.94
CA ALA A 36 3.28 2.36 14.13
C ALA A 36 2.21 1.64 14.97
N PHE A 37 1.69 0.52 14.46
CA PHE A 37 0.80 -0.37 15.20
C PHE A 37 1.61 -1.43 15.92
N ILE A 38 1.57 -1.42 17.25
CA ILE A 38 2.29 -2.36 18.11
C ILE A 38 1.29 -3.24 18.85
N GLY A 39 1.58 -4.54 18.92
CA GLY A 39 0.75 -5.50 19.64
C GLY A 39 1.13 -6.95 19.31
N PRO A 40 0.60 -7.93 20.04
CA PRO A 40 0.89 -9.33 19.84
C PRO A 40 0.45 -9.85 18.47
N SER A 41 0.99 -11.00 18.06
CA SER A 41 0.56 -11.67 16.84
C SER A 41 -0.93 -12.01 16.92
N GLY A 42 -1.66 -11.81 15.83
CA GLY A 42 -3.10 -12.12 15.75
C GLY A 42 -4.04 -11.07 16.34
N CYS A 43 -3.56 -9.95 16.88
CA CYS A 43 -4.45 -8.91 17.47
C CYS A 43 -5.14 -8.00 16.42
N GLY A 44 -5.03 -8.29 15.12
CA GLY A 44 -5.79 -7.57 14.10
C GLY A 44 -5.04 -6.45 13.36
N LYS A 45 -3.75 -6.18 13.64
CA LYS A 45 -2.99 -5.10 12.98
C LYS A 45 -3.06 -5.15 11.46
N SER A 46 -2.77 -6.31 10.88
CA SER A 46 -2.80 -6.48 9.41
C SER A 46 -4.23 -6.43 8.86
N THR A 47 -5.22 -6.84 9.65
CA THR A 47 -6.63 -6.72 9.28
C THR A 47 -7.04 -5.25 9.21
N LEU A 48 -6.63 -4.45 10.19
CA LEU A 48 -6.86 -3.01 10.19
C LEU A 48 -6.19 -2.34 8.98
N LEU A 49 -4.89 -2.58 8.75
CA LEU A 49 -4.18 -2.03 7.60
C LEU A 49 -4.88 -2.35 6.27
N LYS A 50 -5.28 -3.61 6.06
CA LYS A 50 -6.01 -4.04 4.86
C LYS A 50 -7.40 -3.40 4.73
N SER A 51 -7.97 -2.90 5.79
CA SER A 51 -9.23 -2.18 5.75
C SER A 51 -9.06 -0.76 5.22
N LEU A 52 -7.89 -0.14 5.42
CA LEU A 52 -7.63 1.25 5.03
C LEU A 52 -7.47 1.43 3.50
N ASN A 53 -7.26 0.36 2.74
CA ASN A 53 -7.24 0.37 1.28
C ASN A 53 -8.24 -0.61 0.64
N ARG A 54 -9.21 -1.09 1.42
CA ARG A 54 -10.28 -2.00 0.98
C ARG A 54 -9.77 -3.35 0.45
N MET A 55 -8.58 -3.81 0.88
CA MET A 55 -8.11 -5.16 0.52
C MET A 55 -8.95 -6.26 1.14
N ASN A 56 -9.65 -5.98 2.26
CA ASN A 56 -10.57 -6.93 2.88
C ASN A 56 -11.84 -7.17 2.06
N ASP A 57 -12.18 -6.32 1.09
CA ASP A 57 -13.27 -6.56 0.14
C ASP A 57 -13.05 -7.84 -0.70
N LEU A 58 -11.80 -8.30 -0.81
CA LEU A 58 -11.43 -9.52 -1.51
C LEU A 58 -11.64 -10.79 -0.67
N VAL A 59 -11.98 -10.65 0.61
CA VAL A 59 -12.21 -11.76 1.53
C VAL A 59 -13.71 -12.03 1.60
N GLU A 60 -14.10 -13.22 1.18
CA GLU A 60 -15.51 -13.64 1.21
C GLU A 60 -16.06 -13.61 2.63
N GLY A 61 -17.24 -13.05 2.80
CA GLY A 61 -17.90 -12.92 4.11
C GLY A 61 -17.32 -11.82 5.00
N CYS A 62 -16.38 -10.98 4.51
CA CYS A 62 -15.92 -9.82 5.25
C CYS A 62 -16.98 -8.71 5.24
N LYS A 63 -17.32 -8.23 6.43
CA LYS A 63 -18.25 -7.12 6.63
C LYS A 63 -17.60 -6.08 7.53
N ILE A 64 -17.65 -4.82 7.10
CA ILE A 64 -17.13 -3.67 7.86
C ILE A 64 -18.30 -2.73 8.14
N THR A 65 -18.37 -2.22 9.36
CA THR A 65 -19.30 -1.17 9.80
C THR A 65 -18.52 -0.04 10.45
N GLY A 66 -19.16 1.08 10.75
CA GLY A 66 -18.51 2.30 11.20
C GLY A 66 -18.08 3.12 10.01
N LYS A 67 -17.20 4.09 10.23
CA LYS A 67 -16.76 5.05 9.23
C LYS A 67 -15.24 5.06 9.11
N VAL A 68 -14.73 5.07 7.89
CA VAL A 68 -13.30 5.25 7.60
C VAL A 68 -13.15 6.30 6.51
N GLU A 69 -12.46 7.39 6.81
CA GLU A 69 -12.29 8.51 5.90
C GLU A 69 -10.82 8.73 5.54
N LEU A 70 -10.60 9.07 4.29
CA LEU A 70 -9.33 9.61 3.78
C LEU A 70 -9.57 11.07 3.36
N ASP A 71 -8.90 12.02 4.02
CA ASP A 71 -9.12 13.46 3.83
C ASP A 71 -10.61 13.89 3.97
N GLY A 72 -11.36 13.26 4.88
CA GLY A 72 -12.77 13.54 5.11
C GLY A 72 -13.74 12.88 4.13
N GLU A 73 -13.26 12.06 3.19
CA GLU A 73 -14.09 11.31 2.26
C GLU A 73 -14.18 9.83 2.69
N ASP A 74 -15.40 9.32 2.84
CA ASP A 74 -15.65 7.93 3.26
C ASP A 74 -15.15 6.95 2.18
N ILE A 75 -14.14 6.14 2.54
CA ILE A 75 -13.54 5.17 1.63
C ILE A 75 -14.46 3.98 1.30
N TYR A 76 -15.50 3.74 2.10
CA TYR A 76 -16.53 2.71 1.86
C TYR A 76 -17.82 3.29 1.25
N GLY A 77 -17.87 4.61 0.99
CA GLY A 77 -18.95 5.30 0.32
C GLY A 77 -18.83 5.27 -1.21
N GLU A 78 -18.94 6.44 -1.83
CA GLU A 78 -18.93 6.60 -3.29
C GLU A 78 -17.51 6.57 -3.91
N MET A 79 -16.46 6.52 -3.10
CA MET A 79 -15.07 6.54 -3.57
C MET A 79 -14.77 5.33 -4.44
N ASP A 80 -14.27 5.55 -5.67
CA ASP A 80 -13.78 4.46 -6.54
C ASP A 80 -12.58 3.76 -5.90
N VAL A 81 -12.65 2.44 -5.81
CA VAL A 81 -11.63 1.62 -5.15
C VAL A 81 -10.26 1.69 -5.85
N ASN A 82 -10.22 1.95 -7.16
CA ASN A 82 -8.96 2.10 -7.88
C ASN A 82 -8.31 3.46 -7.57
N VAL A 83 -9.13 4.50 -7.41
CA VAL A 83 -8.67 5.82 -6.95
C VAL A 83 -8.12 5.71 -5.53
N LEU A 84 -8.85 5.05 -4.63
CA LEU A 84 -8.39 4.81 -3.27
C LEU A 84 -7.03 4.08 -3.25
N ARG A 85 -6.90 2.96 -3.97
CA ARG A 85 -5.67 2.15 -3.99
C ARG A 85 -4.49 2.82 -4.66
N LYS A 86 -4.72 3.82 -5.49
CA LYS A 86 -3.66 4.70 -6.00
C LYS A 86 -3.16 5.65 -4.91
N ARG A 87 -4.06 6.20 -4.11
CA ARG A 87 -3.75 7.12 -3.02
C ARG A 87 -3.17 6.42 -1.79
N VAL A 88 -3.63 5.18 -1.51
CA VAL A 88 -3.24 4.37 -0.35
C VAL A 88 -2.54 3.10 -0.83
N GLY A 89 -1.23 3.17 -0.95
CA GLY A 89 -0.37 2.04 -1.31
C GLY A 89 -0.19 1.06 -0.15
N MET A 90 0.19 -0.18 -0.46
CA MET A 90 0.46 -1.21 0.54
C MET A 90 1.69 -2.05 0.17
N VAL A 91 2.52 -2.31 1.18
CA VAL A 91 3.63 -3.28 1.11
C VAL A 91 3.32 -4.45 2.04
N PHE A 92 3.38 -5.67 1.52
CA PHE A 92 3.06 -6.86 2.30
C PHE A 92 4.26 -7.36 3.09
N GLN A 93 4.02 -8.05 4.20
CA GLN A 93 5.07 -8.65 5.04
C GLN A 93 5.94 -9.65 4.26
N LYS A 94 5.33 -10.46 3.37
CA LYS A 94 6.08 -11.31 2.45
C LYS A 94 6.27 -10.61 1.12
N PRO A 95 7.49 -10.61 0.57
CA PRO A 95 7.72 -10.10 -0.77
C PRO A 95 6.80 -10.78 -1.79
N ASN A 96 6.24 -9.99 -2.69
CA ASN A 96 5.38 -10.48 -3.77
C ASN A 96 5.72 -9.82 -5.11
N PRO A 97 6.98 -9.91 -5.56
CA PRO A 97 7.33 -9.37 -6.87
C PRO A 97 6.54 -10.08 -7.98
N PHE A 98 6.20 -9.35 -9.02
CA PHE A 98 5.59 -9.95 -10.20
C PHE A 98 6.63 -10.79 -10.97
N PRO A 99 6.23 -11.87 -11.67
CA PRO A 99 7.13 -12.71 -12.48
C PRO A 99 7.54 -11.99 -13.76
N MET A 100 8.20 -10.87 -13.62
CA MET A 100 8.70 -10.01 -14.70
C MET A 100 10.02 -9.37 -14.29
N SER A 101 10.59 -8.51 -15.14
CA SER A 101 11.88 -7.85 -14.84
C SER A 101 11.78 -6.92 -13.61
N ILE A 102 12.94 -6.59 -13.05
CA ILE A 102 13.05 -5.58 -11.99
C ILE A 102 12.44 -4.26 -12.45
N TYR A 103 12.82 -3.82 -13.65
CA TYR A 103 12.29 -2.60 -14.27
C TYR A 103 10.76 -2.64 -14.40
N ASP A 104 10.22 -3.72 -14.98
CA ASP A 104 8.78 -3.83 -15.24
C ASP A 104 7.96 -3.91 -13.96
N ASN A 105 8.50 -4.49 -12.88
CA ASN A 105 7.86 -4.44 -11.56
C ASN A 105 7.59 -3.00 -11.11
N VAL A 106 8.60 -2.13 -11.20
CA VAL A 106 8.48 -0.73 -10.76
C VAL A 106 7.66 0.09 -11.74
N ALA A 107 7.86 -0.12 -13.04
CA ALA A 107 7.16 0.61 -14.10
C ALA A 107 5.69 0.18 -14.27
N TYR A 108 5.26 -0.91 -13.64
CA TYR A 108 3.92 -1.46 -13.82
C TYR A 108 2.81 -0.47 -13.46
N GLY A 109 2.86 0.07 -12.24
CA GLY A 109 1.89 1.05 -11.77
C GLY A 109 1.83 2.31 -12.63
N PRO A 110 2.95 3.01 -12.86
CA PRO A 110 3.00 4.16 -13.75
C PRO A 110 2.43 3.91 -15.14
N ARG A 111 2.74 2.77 -15.76
CA ARG A 111 2.16 2.38 -17.07
C ARG A 111 0.65 2.19 -16.99
N THR A 112 0.14 1.52 -15.97
CA THR A 112 -1.28 1.32 -15.74
C THR A 112 -2.01 2.64 -15.57
N HIS A 113 -1.35 3.63 -14.99
CA HIS A 113 -1.87 4.99 -14.84
C HIS A 113 -1.59 5.90 -16.06
N GLY A 114 -1.23 5.32 -17.21
CA GLY A 114 -1.18 6.01 -18.50
C GLY A 114 0.17 6.65 -18.84
N ILE A 115 1.23 6.47 -18.06
CA ILE A 115 2.56 6.98 -18.41
C ILE A 115 3.17 6.08 -19.48
N ARG A 116 3.34 6.62 -20.70
CA ARG A 116 3.86 5.90 -21.86
C ARG A 116 5.25 6.36 -22.29
N SER A 117 5.68 7.53 -21.87
CA SER A 117 7.02 8.06 -22.18
C SER A 117 8.09 7.19 -21.53
N LYS A 118 8.98 6.62 -22.38
CA LYS A 118 10.09 5.80 -21.88
C LYS A 118 11.01 6.60 -20.96
N ALA A 119 11.37 7.82 -21.35
CA ALA A 119 12.24 8.68 -20.55
C ALA A 119 11.63 8.96 -19.16
N LYS A 120 10.32 9.24 -19.08
CA LYS A 120 9.64 9.47 -17.80
C LYS A 120 9.56 8.20 -16.96
N LEU A 121 9.36 7.04 -17.59
CA LEU A 121 9.38 5.75 -16.89
C LEU A 121 10.77 5.43 -16.33
N ASP A 122 11.83 5.69 -17.11
CA ASP A 122 13.22 5.48 -16.68
C ASP A 122 13.52 6.35 -15.43
N GLU A 123 13.11 7.61 -15.44
CA GLU A 123 13.24 8.53 -14.29
C GLU A 123 12.49 8.03 -13.05
N ILE A 124 11.23 7.63 -13.21
CA ILE A 124 10.41 7.12 -12.10
C ILE A 124 11.02 5.84 -11.52
N VAL A 125 11.46 4.91 -12.38
CA VAL A 125 12.05 3.64 -11.96
C VAL A 125 13.35 3.89 -11.19
N GLU A 126 14.26 4.72 -11.69
CA GLU A 126 15.49 5.06 -11.00
C GLU A 126 15.20 5.72 -9.64
N LYS A 127 14.36 6.75 -9.64
CA LYS A 127 13.97 7.46 -8.40
C LYS A 127 13.42 6.49 -7.36
N SER A 128 12.46 5.65 -7.75
CA SER A 128 11.80 4.72 -6.83
C SER A 128 12.75 3.65 -6.28
N LEU A 129 13.67 3.16 -7.10
CA LEU A 129 14.70 2.21 -6.65
C LEU A 129 15.73 2.87 -5.73
N ARG A 130 16.05 4.16 -5.92
CA ARG A 130 16.88 4.93 -4.99
C ARG A 130 16.18 5.17 -3.67
N ASP A 131 14.92 5.58 -3.70
CA ASP A 131 14.11 5.83 -2.51
C ASP A 131 13.92 4.54 -1.66
N ALA A 132 13.88 3.38 -2.32
CA ALA A 132 13.87 2.06 -1.66
C ALA A 132 15.26 1.51 -1.29
N ALA A 133 16.33 2.31 -1.47
CA ALA A 133 17.72 1.96 -1.15
C ALA A 133 18.21 0.66 -1.82
N ILE A 134 17.85 0.41 -3.09
CA ILE A 134 18.25 -0.79 -3.83
C ILE A 134 18.91 -0.49 -5.18
N TRP A 135 18.90 0.76 -5.64
CA TRP A 135 19.39 1.14 -6.97
C TRP A 135 20.78 0.60 -7.30
N ASP A 136 21.76 0.81 -6.41
CA ASP A 136 23.14 0.41 -6.66
C ASP A 136 23.34 -1.09 -6.78
N GLU A 137 22.44 -1.88 -6.19
CA GLU A 137 22.46 -3.34 -6.29
C GLU A 137 21.85 -3.88 -7.58
N VAL A 138 21.00 -3.10 -8.27
CA VAL A 138 20.20 -3.59 -9.40
C VAL A 138 20.36 -2.82 -10.69
N LYS A 139 20.98 -1.64 -10.69
CA LYS A 139 21.09 -0.74 -11.87
C LYS A 139 21.63 -1.41 -13.12
N ASP A 140 22.56 -2.38 -12.99
CA ASP A 140 23.17 -3.09 -14.11
C ASP A 140 22.38 -4.34 -14.54
N ARG A 141 21.28 -4.65 -13.87
CA ARG A 141 20.46 -5.84 -14.13
C ARG A 141 18.96 -5.59 -14.13
N LEU A 142 18.52 -4.39 -14.45
CA LEU A 142 17.10 -3.99 -14.45
C LEU A 142 16.21 -4.87 -15.34
N LYS A 143 16.76 -5.46 -16.39
CA LYS A 143 16.05 -6.38 -17.30
C LYS A 143 16.01 -7.83 -16.82
N LYS A 144 16.70 -8.16 -15.74
CA LYS A 144 16.67 -9.51 -15.16
C LYS A 144 15.38 -9.74 -14.38
N SER A 145 14.99 -11.01 -14.26
CA SER A 145 13.80 -11.40 -13.49
C SER A 145 13.93 -10.98 -12.02
N ALA A 146 12.87 -10.40 -11.50
CA ALA A 146 12.78 -10.05 -10.07
C ALA A 146 12.76 -11.28 -9.16
N LEU A 147 12.32 -12.43 -9.66
CA LEU A 147 12.26 -13.68 -8.89
C LEU A 147 13.65 -14.24 -8.54
N GLY A 148 14.70 -13.85 -9.27
CA GLY A 148 16.09 -14.22 -8.99
C GLY A 148 16.78 -13.39 -7.91
N MET A 149 16.09 -12.42 -7.30
CA MET A 149 16.62 -11.57 -6.24
C MET A 149 16.52 -12.27 -4.86
N SER A 150 17.36 -11.87 -3.91
CA SER A 150 17.22 -12.30 -2.52
C SER A 150 15.91 -11.79 -1.89
N GLY A 151 15.44 -12.41 -0.81
CA GLY A 151 14.19 -11.99 -0.14
C GLY A 151 14.21 -10.52 0.30
N GLY A 152 15.31 -10.04 0.85
CA GLY A 152 15.46 -8.63 1.24
C GLY A 152 15.46 -7.67 0.05
N GLN A 153 16.07 -8.07 -1.08
CA GLN A 153 16.03 -7.31 -2.32
C GLN A 153 14.62 -7.28 -2.92
N GLN A 154 13.92 -8.42 -2.92
CA GLN A 154 12.52 -8.50 -3.38
C GLN A 154 11.61 -7.60 -2.53
N GLN A 155 11.81 -7.53 -1.21
CA GLN A 155 11.04 -6.66 -0.34
C GLN A 155 11.26 -5.18 -0.67
N ARG A 156 12.52 -4.76 -0.85
CA ARG A 156 12.83 -3.38 -1.26
C ARG A 156 12.32 -3.06 -2.67
N LEU A 157 12.31 -4.05 -3.57
CA LEU A 157 11.68 -3.90 -4.88
C LEU A 157 10.16 -3.65 -4.76
N CYS A 158 9.48 -4.39 -3.88
CA CYS A 158 8.05 -4.18 -3.63
C CYS A 158 7.77 -2.79 -3.03
N ILE A 159 8.68 -2.27 -2.21
CA ILE A 159 8.63 -0.89 -1.71
C ILE A 159 8.79 0.09 -2.87
N ALA A 160 9.80 -0.08 -3.73
CA ALA A 160 10.01 0.77 -4.91
C ALA A 160 8.78 0.77 -5.83
N ARG A 161 8.19 -0.39 -6.07
CA ARG A 161 6.96 -0.53 -6.86
C ARG A 161 5.79 0.25 -6.27
N ALA A 162 5.63 0.23 -4.95
CA ALA A 162 4.59 0.99 -4.27
C ALA A 162 4.84 2.50 -4.35
N LEU A 163 6.10 2.94 -4.19
CA LEU A 163 6.48 4.36 -4.27
C LEU A 163 6.36 4.94 -5.69
N ALA A 164 6.47 4.11 -6.72
CA ALA A 164 6.47 4.55 -8.13
C ALA A 164 5.15 5.22 -8.57
N VAL A 165 4.05 4.98 -7.88
CA VAL A 165 2.76 5.63 -8.13
C VAL A 165 2.53 6.86 -7.26
N GLU A 166 3.52 7.24 -6.44
CA GLU A 166 3.48 8.39 -5.52
C GLU A 166 2.23 8.39 -4.63
N PRO A 167 2.03 7.35 -3.81
CA PRO A 167 0.87 7.27 -2.94
C PRO A 167 0.94 8.36 -1.84
N GLU A 168 -0.21 8.83 -1.40
CA GLU A 168 -0.33 9.79 -0.30
C GLU A 168 -0.14 9.10 1.07
N VAL A 169 -0.51 7.83 1.16
CA VAL A 169 -0.34 6.96 2.33
C VAL A 169 0.31 5.66 1.89
N LEU A 170 1.29 5.18 2.65
CA LEU A 170 1.91 3.87 2.45
C LEU A 170 1.70 3.01 3.71
N LEU A 171 1.06 1.84 3.52
CA LEU A 171 0.75 0.85 4.57
C LEU A 171 1.75 -0.30 4.56
#